data_be39d9f5a97e003feedf8f937a27368a
#
_entry.id   be39d9f5a97e003feedf8f937a27368a
#
_cell.length_a   1.000
_cell.length_b   1.000
_cell.length_c   1.000
_cell.angle_alpha   90.00
_cell.angle_beta   90.00
_cell.angle_gamma   90.00
#
_symmetry.space_group_name_H-M   'P 1'
#
loop_
_entity.id
_entity.type
_entity.pdbx_description
1 polymer ?
#
loop_
_entity_poly.entity_id
_entity_poly.type
_entity_poly.pdbx_seq_one_letter_code
_entity_poly.pdbx_strand_id
1 'polypeptide(L)'
;MNKKTALILCLVVLFALGGIYAAMVLKDKGSEEEETDPALEAAGDIVVTDIDQTTIMFLSYTTASGNTLDFEYTVLGWKLKGDEDYPIDNYLVEEMVEMLCSVRSDRLLSEDSSSFAEYGLDPANISATMTDSSGNTYSFRIGDKHPTTSKYYFNV
;
A
#
# COMPACT_ATOMS: atom_id res chain seq x y z
N MET A 1 47.59 -5.44 -51.56
CA MET A 1 46.82 -4.43 -50.81
C MET A 1 47.80 -3.66 -49.91
N ASN A 2 47.98 -2.35 -50.12
CA ASN A 2 48.91 -1.55 -49.36
C ASN A 2 48.49 -1.48 -47.88
N LYS A 3 49.45 -1.62 -46.94
CA LYS A 3 49.18 -1.56 -45.50
C LYS A 3 48.37 -0.31 -45.10
N LYS A 4 48.58 0.80 -45.79
CA LYS A 4 47.79 2.05 -45.58
C LYS A 4 46.33 1.92 -45.99
N THR A 5 46.04 1.20 -47.09
CA THR A 5 44.67 0.97 -47.59
C THR A 5 43.90 0.03 -46.66
N ALA A 6 44.56 -1.01 -46.11
CA ALA A 6 44.00 -1.92 -45.12
C ALA A 6 43.66 -1.19 -43.81
N LEU A 7 44.50 -0.27 -43.34
CA LEU A 7 44.31 0.51 -42.12
C LEU A 7 43.11 1.49 -42.27
N ILE A 8 43.00 2.14 -43.44
CA ILE A 8 41.86 3.05 -43.72
C ILE A 8 40.56 2.24 -43.77
N LEU A 9 40.57 1.06 -44.39
CA LEU A 9 39.38 0.20 -44.46
C LEU A 9 38.93 -0.28 -43.08
N CYS A 10 39.84 -0.68 -42.21
CA CYS A 10 39.52 -1.03 -40.81
C CYS A 10 38.93 0.15 -40.04
N LEU A 11 39.44 1.36 -40.25
CA LEU A 11 38.98 2.56 -39.59
C LEU A 11 37.54 2.93 -40.03
N VAL A 12 37.23 2.78 -41.32
CA VAL A 12 35.89 3.00 -41.87
C VAL A 12 34.87 1.97 -41.31
N VAL A 13 35.29 0.69 -41.23
CA VAL A 13 34.44 -0.36 -40.64
C VAL A 13 34.16 -0.11 -39.15
N LEU A 14 35.19 0.33 -38.39
CA LEU A 14 35.03 0.69 -36.98
C LEU A 14 34.07 1.88 -36.77
N PHE A 15 34.17 2.91 -37.62
CA PHE A 15 33.25 4.04 -37.56
C PHE A 15 31.81 3.64 -37.96
N ALA A 16 31.66 2.77 -38.95
CA ALA A 16 30.31 2.27 -39.34
C ALA A 16 29.67 1.44 -38.25
N LEU A 17 30.41 0.53 -37.60
CA LEU A 17 29.92 -0.26 -36.47
C LEU A 17 29.65 0.58 -35.23
N GLY A 18 30.50 1.56 -34.93
CA GLY A 18 30.29 2.51 -33.83
C GLY A 18 29.12 3.41 -34.06
N GLY A 19 28.87 3.85 -35.30
CA GLY A 19 27.70 4.64 -35.66
C GLY A 19 26.36 3.86 -35.53
N ILE A 20 26.39 2.59 -35.95
CA ILE A 20 25.22 1.70 -35.78
C ILE A 20 24.94 1.43 -34.30
N TYR A 21 25.97 1.19 -33.50
CA TYR A 21 25.82 0.99 -32.06
C TYR A 21 25.30 2.25 -31.35
N ALA A 22 25.84 3.42 -31.69
CA ALA A 22 25.33 4.70 -31.13
C ALA A 22 23.88 5.00 -31.55
N ALA A 23 23.53 4.66 -32.81
CA ALA A 23 22.13 4.82 -33.27
C ALA A 23 21.17 3.84 -32.58
N MET A 24 21.64 2.62 -32.26
CA MET A 24 20.84 1.63 -31.52
C MET A 24 20.64 2.05 -30.05
N VAL A 25 21.71 2.50 -29.38
CA VAL A 25 21.65 2.98 -28.00
C VAL A 25 20.83 4.27 -27.85
N LEU A 26 20.88 5.16 -28.86
CA LEU A 26 20.06 6.37 -28.87
C LEU A 26 18.60 6.08 -29.22
N LYS A 27 18.31 5.03 -29.99
CA LYS A 27 16.96 4.60 -30.29
C LYS A 27 16.32 3.86 -29.13
N ASP A 28 17.10 3.06 -28.37
CA ASP A 28 16.64 2.45 -27.11
C ASP A 28 16.36 3.48 -26.01
N LYS A 29 17.04 4.63 -26.03
CA LYS A 29 16.73 5.75 -25.11
C LYS A 29 15.55 6.63 -25.55
N GLY A 30 15.01 6.41 -26.73
CA GLY A 30 13.89 7.18 -27.29
C GLY A 30 12.62 6.36 -27.52
N SER A 31 12.55 5.12 -27.03
CA SER A 31 11.41 4.20 -27.17
C SER A 31 11.15 3.39 -25.91
N GLU A 32 11.60 3.84 -24.75
CA GLU A 32 10.91 3.62 -23.50
C GLU A 32 9.96 4.82 -23.34
N GLU A 33 8.97 4.95 -24.19
CA GLU A 33 7.64 5.19 -23.70
C GLU A 33 7.34 3.94 -22.87
N GLU A 34 7.79 3.91 -21.59
CA GLU A 34 6.98 3.29 -20.56
C GLU A 34 5.59 3.84 -20.83
N GLU A 35 4.68 2.99 -21.29
CA GLU A 35 3.27 3.14 -20.98
C GLU A 35 3.24 3.12 -19.44
N THR A 36 3.51 4.26 -18.84
CA THR A 36 3.14 4.57 -17.48
C THR A 36 1.63 4.51 -17.52
N ASP A 37 1.12 3.34 -17.12
CA ASP A 37 -0.29 3.18 -16.77
C ASP A 37 -0.60 4.41 -15.90
N PRO A 38 -1.51 5.31 -16.31
CA PRO A 38 -1.82 6.51 -15.53
C PRO A 38 -2.28 6.19 -14.11
N ALA A 39 -2.57 4.91 -13.81
CA ALA A 39 -2.76 4.36 -12.48
C ALA A 39 -1.42 4.22 -11.69
N LEU A 40 -0.24 4.21 -12.34
CA LEU A 40 1.05 4.11 -11.65
C LEU A 40 1.59 5.47 -11.20
N GLU A 41 1.19 6.58 -11.83
CA GLU A 41 1.59 7.94 -11.39
C GLU A 41 0.88 8.41 -10.12
N ALA A 42 -0.20 7.73 -9.69
CA ALA A 42 -0.89 7.96 -8.43
C ALA A 42 -0.52 6.93 -7.35
N ALA A 43 0.52 6.13 -7.55
CA ALA A 43 0.94 5.09 -6.63
C ALA A 43 1.39 5.72 -5.30
N GLY A 44 0.56 5.54 -4.25
CA GLY A 44 0.90 5.95 -2.89
C GLY A 44 0.11 7.12 -2.31
N ASP A 45 -0.84 7.71 -3.04
CA ASP A 45 -1.49 8.95 -2.62
C ASP A 45 -3.03 8.88 -2.54
N ILE A 46 -3.61 7.69 -2.66
CA ILE A 46 -5.06 7.52 -2.49
C ILE A 46 -5.39 7.60 -1.00
N VAL A 47 -6.08 8.66 -0.60
CA VAL A 47 -6.63 8.79 0.74
C VAL A 47 -7.81 7.83 0.88
N VAL A 48 -7.66 6.81 1.73
CA VAL A 48 -8.74 5.85 2.01
C VAL A 48 -9.55 6.32 3.21
N THR A 49 -8.88 6.80 4.25
CA THR A 49 -9.53 7.40 5.42
C THR A 49 -8.86 8.73 5.78
N ASP A 50 -9.66 9.66 6.27
CA ASP A 50 -9.23 10.95 6.85
C ASP A 50 -10.20 11.28 7.98
N ILE A 51 -10.00 10.63 9.13
CA ILE A 51 -10.88 10.68 10.30
C ILE A 51 -10.15 11.41 11.42
N ASP A 52 -10.82 12.32 12.11
CA ASP A 52 -10.25 12.98 13.28
C ASP A 52 -10.12 11.98 14.44
N GLN A 53 -8.90 11.52 14.69
CA GLN A 53 -8.59 10.55 15.75
C GLN A 53 -9.04 11.02 17.14
N THR A 54 -9.09 12.34 17.39
CA THR A 54 -9.47 12.89 18.70
C THR A 54 -10.95 12.68 19.03
N THR A 55 -11.75 12.32 18.02
CA THR A 55 -13.18 12.03 18.19
C THR A 55 -13.48 10.58 18.48
N ILE A 56 -12.51 9.67 18.28
CA ILE A 56 -12.74 8.23 18.44
C ILE A 56 -12.85 7.86 19.91
N MET A 57 -13.97 7.20 20.27
CA MET A 57 -14.29 6.81 21.63
C MET A 57 -14.24 5.29 21.84
N PHE A 58 -14.43 4.50 20.78
CA PHE A 58 -14.43 3.03 20.84
C PHE A 58 -13.64 2.45 19.69
N LEU A 59 -12.90 1.38 20.00
CA LEU A 59 -12.20 0.53 19.03
C LEU A 59 -12.50 -0.93 19.35
N SER A 60 -13.06 -1.66 18.40
CA SER A 60 -13.21 -3.11 18.45
C SER A 60 -12.24 -3.73 17.43
N TYR A 61 -11.45 -4.69 17.85
CA TYR A 61 -10.44 -5.34 17.03
C TYR A 61 -10.60 -6.86 17.12
N THR A 62 -10.80 -7.52 15.97
CA THR A 62 -10.92 -8.96 15.88
C THR A 62 -9.69 -9.54 15.18
N THR A 63 -8.99 -10.42 15.87
CA THR A 63 -7.79 -11.09 15.35
C THR A 63 -8.12 -12.18 14.35
N ALA A 64 -7.14 -12.65 13.58
CA ALA A 64 -7.26 -13.80 12.67
C ALA A 64 -7.71 -15.09 13.35
N SER A 65 -7.49 -15.23 14.66
CA SER A 65 -7.99 -16.36 15.47
C SER A 65 -9.45 -16.22 15.94
N GLY A 66 -10.10 -15.10 15.57
CA GLY A 66 -11.50 -14.80 15.93
C GLY A 66 -11.68 -14.23 17.34
N ASN A 67 -10.59 -13.90 18.05
CA ASN A 67 -10.68 -13.22 19.34
C ASN A 67 -10.95 -11.73 19.12
N THR A 68 -11.95 -11.20 19.81
CA THR A 68 -12.29 -9.78 19.76
C THR A 68 -11.86 -9.09 21.06
N LEU A 69 -11.22 -7.94 20.90
CA LEU A 69 -10.85 -7.02 21.97
C LEU A 69 -11.59 -5.71 21.75
N ASP A 70 -12.32 -5.28 22.76
CA ASP A 70 -13.07 -4.03 22.74
C ASP A 70 -12.42 -3.03 23.67
N PHE A 71 -12.09 -1.86 23.14
CA PHE A 71 -11.48 -0.77 23.89
C PHE A 71 -12.42 0.44 23.92
N GLU A 72 -12.42 1.13 25.05
CA GLU A 72 -13.12 2.40 25.20
C GLU A 72 -12.19 3.49 25.71
N TYR A 73 -12.37 4.71 25.20
CA TYR A 73 -11.60 5.87 25.63
C TYR A 73 -12.27 6.54 26.82
N THR A 74 -11.52 6.66 27.93
CA THR A 74 -11.97 7.24 29.18
C THR A 74 -11.14 8.47 29.54
N VAL A 75 -11.48 9.15 30.61
CA VAL A 75 -10.66 10.26 31.17
C VAL A 75 -9.26 9.82 31.62
N LEU A 76 -9.03 8.52 31.77
CA LEU A 76 -7.75 7.92 32.13
C LEU A 76 -7.03 7.29 30.92
N GLY A 77 -7.50 7.53 29.70
CA GLY A 77 -7.01 6.91 28.47
C GLY A 77 -7.82 5.69 28.08
N TRP A 78 -7.29 4.90 27.18
CA TRP A 78 -7.91 3.66 26.67
C TRP A 78 -8.01 2.61 27.78
N LYS A 79 -9.10 1.87 27.79
CA LYS A 79 -9.35 0.74 28.71
C LYS A 79 -9.94 -0.44 27.94
N LEU A 80 -9.62 -1.66 28.39
CA LEU A 80 -10.28 -2.86 27.89
C LEU A 80 -11.70 -2.89 28.44
N LYS A 81 -12.68 -2.96 27.56
CA LYS A 81 -14.09 -2.99 27.96
C LYS A 81 -14.40 -4.30 28.70
N GLY A 82 -14.93 -4.17 29.89
CA GLY A 82 -15.27 -5.32 30.76
C GLY A 82 -14.15 -5.75 31.71
N ASP A 83 -12.93 -5.19 31.58
CA ASP A 83 -11.84 -5.36 32.55
C ASP A 83 -10.97 -4.10 32.56
N GLU A 84 -11.45 -3.04 33.24
CA GLU A 84 -10.78 -1.73 33.26
C GLU A 84 -9.41 -1.75 33.98
N ASP A 85 -9.19 -2.75 34.83
CA ASP A 85 -7.92 -2.93 35.57
C ASP A 85 -6.89 -3.70 34.74
N TYR A 86 -7.29 -4.29 33.60
CA TYR A 86 -6.37 -5.01 32.72
C TYR A 86 -5.27 -4.06 32.20
N PRO A 87 -3.99 -4.40 32.40
CA PRO A 87 -2.90 -3.54 31.98
C PRO A 87 -2.76 -3.56 30.46
N ILE A 88 -3.21 -2.50 29.79
CA ILE A 88 -3.01 -2.28 28.36
C ILE A 88 -1.92 -1.23 28.13
N ASP A 89 -1.22 -1.35 27.01
CA ASP A 89 -0.37 -0.30 26.52
C ASP A 89 -1.21 0.73 25.74
N ASN A 90 -1.52 1.85 26.37
CA ASN A 90 -2.31 2.92 25.77
C ASN A 90 -1.69 3.44 24.46
N TYR A 91 -0.35 3.51 24.39
CA TYR A 91 0.34 3.96 23.19
C TYR A 91 0.06 3.07 21.98
N LEU A 92 0.04 1.75 22.17
CA LEU A 92 -0.28 0.82 21.08
C LEU A 92 -1.72 0.97 20.60
N VAL A 93 -2.68 1.22 21.48
CA VAL A 93 -4.08 1.43 21.09
C VAL A 93 -4.22 2.77 20.35
N GLU A 94 -3.56 3.82 20.82
CA GLU A 94 -3.52 5.12 20.13
C GLU A 94 -2.91 5.01 18.72
N GLU A 95 -1.81 4.29 18.58
CA GLU A 95 -1.16 4.03 17.29
C GLU A 95 -2.09 3.26 16.31
N MET A 96 -2.84 2.27 16.82
CA MET A 96 -3.84 1.56 16.03
C MET A 96 -4.94 2.49 15.53
N VAL A 97 -5.46 3.36 16.39
CA VAL A 97 -6.48 4.35 16.03
C VAL A 97 -5.92 5.34 15.00
N GLU A 98 -4.73 5.89 15.22
CA GLU A 98 -4.07 6.82 14.30
C GLU A 98 -3.88 6.20 12.91
N MET A 99 -3.39 4.96 12.85
CA MET A 99 -3.21 4.25 11.58
C MET A 99 -4.53 4.05 10.84
N LEU A 100 -5.62 3.69 11.53
CA LEU A 100 -6.92 3.48 10.90
C LEU A 100 -7.59 4.81 10.49
N CYS A 101 -7.29 5.89 11.20
CA CYS A 101 -7.80 7.22 10.86
C CYS A 101 -7.16 7.83 9.60
N SER A 102 -5.93 7.40 9.24
CA SER A 102 -5.15 8.00 8.16
C SER A 102 -4.63 6.98 7.15
N VAL A 103 -5.47 6.02 6.76
CA VAL A 103 -5.08 4.97 5.79
C VAL A 103 -4.85 5.57 4.41
N ARG A 104 -3.72 5.20 3.83
CA ARG A 104 -3.34 5.52 2.45
C ARG A 104 -3.18 4.25 1.63
N SER A 105 -3.54 4.31 0.35
CA SER A 105 -3.40 3.21 -0.58
C SER A 105 -2.61 3.63 -1.82
N ASP A 106 -1.83 2.71 -2.36
CA ASP A 106 -1.14 2.95 -3.62
C ASP A 106 -2.06 2.73 -4.81
N ARG A 107 -3.11 1.92 -4.65
CA ARG A 107 -3.94 1.50 -5.77
C ARG A 107 -5.32 1.04 -5.30
N LEU A 108 -6.35 1.43 -6.03
CA LEU A 108 -7.67 0.82 -5.96
C LEU A 108 -7.68 -0.42 -6.85
N LEU A 109 -8.07 -1.58 -6.30
CA LEU A 109 -8.10 -2.84 -7.03
C LEU A 109 -9.48 -3.15 -7.61
N SER A 110 -10.51 -3.06 -6.78
CA SER A 110 -11.88 -3.37 -7.17
C SER A 110 -12.86 -2.72 -6.21
N GLU A 111 -14.01 -2.31 -6.73
CA GLU A 111 -15.17 -1.91 -5.95
C GLU A 111 -16.17 -3.07 -5.80
N ASP A 112 -15.92 -4.20 -6.50
CA ASP A 112 -16.81 -5.35 -6.48
C ASP A 112 -16.50 -6.26 -5.28
N SER A 113 -17.46 -6.35 -4.36
CA SER A 113 -17.37 -7.22 -3.18
C SER A 113 -17.27 -8.72 -3.52
N SER A 114 -17.63 -9.14 -4.73
CA SER A 114 -17.52 -10.54 -5.15
C SER A 114 -16.06 -11.04 -5.21
N SER A 115 -15.09 -10.13 -5.32
CA SER A 115 -13.65 -10.42 -5.32
C SER A 115 -13.01 -10.45 -3.92
N PHE A 116 -13.72 -10.09 -2.87
CA PHE A 116 -13.17 -9.95 -1.52
C PHE A 116 -12.57 -11.25 -0.96
N ALA A 117 -13.18 -12.40 -1.28
CA ALA A 117 -12.66 -13.69 -0.85
C ALA A 117 -11.26 -13.99 -1.44
N GLU A 118 -10.97 -13.53 -2.66
CA GLU A 118 -9.68 -13.69 -3.32
C GLU A 118 -8.56 -12.93 -2.61
N TYR A 119 -8.91 -11.82 -1.95
CA TYR A 119 -7.98 -10.97 -1.21
C TYR A 119 -7.93 -11.25 0.30
N GLY A 120 -8.63 -12.30 0.77
CA GLY A 120 -8.73 -12.61 2.19
C GLY A 120 -9.54 -11.57 2.98
N LEU A 121 -10.44 -10.86 2.32
CA LEU A 121 -11.31 -9.83 2.91
C LEU A 121 -12.70 -10.36 3.27
N ASP A 122 -13.05 -11.58 2.82
CA ASP A 122 -14.31 -12.25 3.17
C ASP A 122 -14.12 -13.79 3.21
N PRO A 123 -13.98 -14.39 4.41
CA PRO A 123 -13.88 -13.71 5.71
C PRO A 123 -12.57 -12.94 5.85
N ALA A 124 -12.62 -11.78 6.49
CA ALA A 124 -11.41 -10.98 6.72
C ALA A 124 -10.47 -11.67 7.73
N ASN A 125 -9.17 -11.61 7.46
CA ASN A 125 -8.16 -12.13 8.39
C ASN A 125 -8.15 -11.34 9.70
N ILE A 126 -8.34 -10.03 9.59
CA ILE A 126 -8.43 -9.10 10.70
C ILE A 126 -9.56 -8.13 10.39
N SER A 127 -10.35 -7.78 11.39
CA SER A 127 -11.31 -6.69 11.27
C SER A 127 -11.21 -5.73 12.44
N ALA A 128 -11.49 -4.47 12.17
CA ALA A 128 -11.58 -3.44 13.20
C ALA A 128 -12.83 -2.59 12.96
N THR A 129 -13.38 -2.04 14.04
CA THR A 129 -14.49 -1.11 13.98
C THR A 129 -14.21 0.02 14.96
N MET A 130 -14.26 1.25 14.49
CA MET A 130 -14.15 2.44 15.34
C MET A 130 -15.49 3.15 15.44
N THR A 131 -15.76 3.75 16.58
CA THR A 131 -16.94 4.60 16.77
C THR A 131 -16.50 5.94 17.35
N ASP A 132 -16.96 7.02 16.73
CA ASP A 132 -16.67 8.37 17.20
C ASP A 132 -17.67 8.85 18.27
N SER A 133 -17.40 10.01 18.85
CA SER A 133 -18.25 10.65 19.88
C SER A 133 -19.63 11.06 19.37
N SER A 134 -19.84 11.12 18.05
CA SER A 134 -21.12 11.40 17.41
C SER A 134 -21.93 10.14 17.13
N GLY A 135 -21.34 8.95 17.34
CA GLY A 135 -21.94 7.65 17.07
C GLY A 135 -21.75 7.15 15.62
N ASN A 136 -20.92 7.81 14.81
CA ASN A 136 -20.58 7.29 13.51
C ASN A 136 -19.65 6.08 13.67
N THR A 137 -19.86 5.06 12.84
CA THR A 137 -19.11 3.81 12.89
C THR A 137 -18.34 3.61 11.60
N TYR A 138 -17.05 3.30 11.72
CA TYR A 138 -16.12 3.03 10.63
C TYR A 138 -15.67 1.59 10.73
N SER A 139 -15.84 0.81 9.65
CA SER A 139 -15.51 -0.63 9.64
C SER A 139 -14.38 -0.91 8.68
N PHE A 140 -13.41 -1.69 9.14
CA PHE A 140 -12.18 -1.98 8.42
C PHE A 140 -11.99 -3.49 8.29
N ARG A 141 -11.54 -3.94 7.13
CA ARG A 141 -11.14 -5.32 6.86
C ARG A 141 -9.73 -5.34 6.35
N ILE A 142 -8.89 -6.18 6.93
CA ILE A 142 -7.51 -6.41 6.51
C ILE A 142 -7.42 -7.86 6.06
N GLY A 143 -7.10 -8.04 4.79
CA GLY A 143 -7.01 -9.32 4.12
C GLY A 143 -5.59 -9.88 4.08
N ASP A 144 -5.29 -10.59 3.01
CA ASP A 144 -4.01 -11.24 2.79
C ASP A 144 -2.90 -10.24 2.48
N LYS A 145 -1.68 -10.68 2.67
CA LYS A 145 -0.49 -9.94 2.30
C LYS A 145 -0.17 -10.18 0.82
N HIS A 146 0.00 -9.11 0.06
CA HIS A 146 0.39 -9.21 -1.33
C HIS A 146 1.80 -9.83 -1.45
N PRO A 147 1.99 -10.89 -2.27
CA PRO A 147 3.24 -11.68 -2.27
C PRO A 147 4.48 -10.90 -2.73
N THR A 148 4.30 -9.90 -3.57
CA THR A 148 5.42 -9.15 -4.16
C THR A 148 5.72 -7.85 -3.42
N THR A 149 4.67 -7.09 -3.07
CA THR A 149 4.84 -5.75 -2.47
C THR A 149 4.94 -5.77 -0.95
N SER A 150 4.58 -6.89 -0.31
CA SER A 150 4.47 -7.04 1.14
C SER A 150 3.43 -6.11 1.81
N LYS A 151 2.58 -5.46 1.03
CA LYS A 151 1.43 -4.67 1.50
C LYS A 151 0.22 -5.56 1.71
N TYR A 152 -0.72 -5.12 2.53
CA TYR A 152 -1.95 -5.85 2.80
C TYR A 152 -3.10 -5.34 1.93
N TYR A 153 -4.00 -6.24 1.57
CA TYR A 153 -5.29 -5.86 1.04
C TYR A 153 -6.15 -5.25 2.15
N PHE A 154 -6.91 -4.23 1.82
CA PHE A 154 -7.64 -3.44 2.78
C PHE A 154 -8.99 -2.98 2.20
N ASN A 155 -10.03 -2.95 3.04
CA ASN A 155 -11.36 -2.44 2.71
C ASN A 155 -11.95 -1.64 3.88
N VAL A 156 -12.65 -0.58 3.57
CA VAL A 156 -13.41 0.29 4.49
C VAL A 156 -14.88 0.24 4.13
#